data_40bc09172ee2f5640d4b8d8245676fb4
#
_entry.id   40bc09172ee2f5640d4b8d8245676fb4
#
_cell.length_a   1.000
_cell.length_b   1.000
_cell.length_c   1.000
_cell.angle_alpha   90.00
_cell.angle_beta   90.00
_cell.angle_gamma   90.00
#
_symmetry.space_group_name_H-M   'P 1'
#
loop_
_entity.id
_entity.type
_entity.pdbx_description
1 polymer ?
#
loop_
_entity_poly.entity_id
_entity_poly.type
_entity_poly.pdbx_seq_one_letter_code
_entity_poly.pdbx_strand_id
1 'polypeptide(L)'
;AVGSQRGHLTVSKRDYDKVFVPLFWELPKDPVRRILIDPGHGGKDTGKVSGHFKYTEKVATLDTAARLKILLEKQGFEVVFTRTKDVFLDLDDRAAMATSLKADLFISLHYNAGPTGDTTADGIETYCLTPAGQRSTNAGKAKSTTGAEPGNRFDTANMALAWGIQRRLVKSTGADDRGVRRARFAVLRTLATTASGKDKDDFQFSEPTEENLAPRNAAPTATDGASYLAIST
;
A
#
# COMPACT_ATOMS: atom_id res chain seq x y z
N ALA A 1 2.51 -22.44 -1.40
CA ALA A 1 3.86 -23.05 -1.44
C ALA A 1 4.02 -23.82 -2.75
N VAL A 2 5.15 -23.65 -3.39
CA VAL A 2 5.55 -24.47 -4.53
C VAL A 2 6.33 -25.66 -3.99
N GLY A 3 6.00 -26.85 -4.43
CA GLY A 3 6.66 -28.09 -4.04
C GLY A 3 7.07 -28.90 -5.26
N SER A 4 7.74 -30.03 -5.03
CA SER A 4 8.00 -31.02 -6.08
C SER A 4 7.51 -32.38 -5.60
N GLN A 5 6.78 -33.06 -6.45
CA GLN A 5 6.27 -34.39 -6.19
C GLN A 5 6.50 -35.26 -7.44
N ARG A 6 7.25 -36.36 -7.28
CA ARG A 6 7.60 -37.28 -8.39
C ARG A 6 8.19 -36.57 -9.61
N GLY A 7 9.07 -35.56 -9.38
CA GLY A 7 9.69 -34.78 -10.47
C GLY A 7 8.82 -33.71 -11.12
N HIS A 8 7.57 -33.59 -10.70
CA HIS A 8 6.67 -32.51 -11.16
C HIS A 8 6.62 -31.37 -10.17
N LEU A 9 6.64 -30.13 -10.67
CA LEU A 9 6.37 -28.95 -9.85
C LEU A 9 4.90 -28.97 -9.43
N THR A 10 4.67 -28.79 -8.15
CA THR A 10 3.31 -28.73 -7.58
C THR A 10 3.09 -27.40 -6.91
N VAL A 11 1.89 -26.89 -7.01
CA VAL A 11 1.43 -25.69 -6.32
C VAL A 11 0.17 -26.04 -5.53
N SER A 12 -0.01 -25.49 -4.35
CA SER A 12 -1.24 -25.73 -3.61
C SER A 12 -2.45 -25.18 -4.41
N LYS A 13 -3.61 -25.85 -4.33
CA LYS A 13 -4.83 -25.35 -4.98
C LYS A 13 -5.12 -23.90 -4.58
N ARG A 14 -4.90 -23.56 -3.32
CA ARG A 14 -5.10 -22.20 -2.81
C ARG A 14 -4.15 -21.20 -3.45
N ASP A 15 -2.86 -21.51 -3.58
CA ASP A 15 -1.91 -20.62 -4.25
C ASP A 15 -2.23 -20.52 -5.75
N TYR A 16 -2.68 -21.61 -6.38
CA TYR A 16 -3.16 -21.57 -7.73
C TYR A 16 -4.34 -20.59 -7.86
N ASP A 17 -5.39 -20.75 -7.07
CA ASP A 17 -6.60 -19.92 -7.15
C ASP A 17 -6.36 -18.46 -6.75
N LYS A 18 -5.47 -18.20 -5.80
CA LYS A 18 -5.30 -16.87 -5.17
C LYS A 18 -4.04 -16.11 -5.60
N VAL A 19 -3.18 -16.74 -6.37
CA VAL A 19 -1.94 -16.12 -6.89
C VAL A 19 -1.84 -16.30 -8.40
N PHE A 20 -1.84 -17.56 -8.88
CA PHE A 20 -1.61 -17.79 -10.30
C PHE A 20 -2.81 -17.35 -11.17
N VAL A 21 -4.03 -17.74 -10.79
CA VAL A 21 -5.23 -17.33 -11.54
C VAL A 21 -5.34 -15.83 -11.68
N PRO A 22 -5.18 -15.01 -10.63
CA PRO A 22 -5.20 -13.55 -10.75
C PRO A 22 -4.15 -12.96 -11.71
N LEU A 23 -2.99 -13.60 -11.83
CA LEU A 23 -1.92 -13.12 -12.71
C LEU A 23 -2.21 -13.35 -14.19
N PHE A 24 -3.05 -14.34 -14.51
CA PHE A 24 -3.36 -14.73 -15.89
C PHE A 24 -4.80 -14.44 -16.31
N TRP A 25 -5.64 -13.98 -15.37
CA TRP A 25 -7.04 -13.68 -15.63
C TRP A 25 -7.21 -12.23 -16.08
N GLU A 26 -8.22 -11.97 -16.89
CA GLU A 26 -8.61 -10.61 -17.21
C GLU A 26 -9.10 -9.90 -15.95
N LEU A 27 -8.59 -8.68 -15.71
CA LEU A 27 -9.08 -7.85 -14.61
C LEU A 27 -10.55 -7.48 -14.83
N PRO A 28 -11.31 -7.20 -13.73
CA PRO A 28 -12.69 -6.74 -13.84
C PRO A 28 -12.80 -5.56 -14.82
N LYS A 29 -13.88 -5.58 -15.61
CA LYS A 29 -14.11 -4.56 -16.65
C LYS A 29 -14.56 -3.21 -16.11
N ASP A 30 -14.90 -3.14 -14.81
CA ASP A 30 -15.31 -1.89 -14.19
C ASP A 30 -14.10 -0.96 -14.05
N PRO A 31 -14.14 0.22 -14.68
CA PRO A 31 -13.01 1.11 -14.66
C PRO A 31 -12.82 1.70 -13.26
N VAL A 32 -11.59 1.67 -12.76
CA VAL A 32 -11.18 2.50 -11.62
C VAL A 32 -11.33 3.96 -12.04
N ARG A 33 -12.03 4.75 -11.24
CA ARG A 33 -12.25 6.18 -11.48
C ARG A 33 -11.69 7.02 -10.35
N ARG A 34 -12.00 6.66 -9.10
CA ARG A 34 -11.57 7.39 -7.91
C ARG A 34 -10.54 6.60 -7.14
N ILE A 35 -9.38 7.20 -6.92
CA ILE A 35 -8.25 6.64 -6.18
C ILE A 35 -8.08 7.42 -4.89
N LEU A 36 -8.15 6.71 -3.75
CA LEU A 36 -7.77 7.26 -2.45
C LEU A 36 -6.30 6.91 -2.18
N ILE A 37 -5.46 7.94 -2.07
CA ILE A 37 -4.07 7.77 -1.66
C ILE A 37 -3.97 8.09 -0.17
N ASP A 38 -3.32 7.20 0.56
CA ASP A 38 -3.05 7.33 1.98
C ASP A 38 -1.55 7.60 2.20
N PRO A 39 -1.14 8.87 2.38
CA PRO A 39 0.22 9.18 2.82
C PRO A 39 0.39 8.68 4.25
N GLY A 40 1.16 7.61 4.46
CA GLY A 40 1.34 6.99 5.78
C GLY A 40 1.86 7.99 6.82
N HIS A 41 1.58 7.69 8.10
CA HIS A 41 1.98 8.52 9.26
C HIS A 41 1.33 9.91 9.27
N GLY A 42 1.91 10.86 10.03
CA GLY A 42 1.44 12.24 10.12
C GLY A 42 1.29 12.74 11.57
N GLY A 43 1.44 14.05 11.77
CA GLY A 43 1.34 14.69 13.09
C GLY A 43 2.35 14.12 14.08
N LYS A 44 1.85 13.57 15.18
CA LYS A 44 2.67 12.93 16.24
C LYS A 44 3.39 11.64 15.79
N ASP A 45 2.88 10.99 14.77
CA ASP A 45 3.52 9.80 14.19
C ASP A 45 4.44 10.22 13.04
N THR A 46 5.74 10.23 13.29
CA THR A 46 6.75 10.64 12.32
C THR A 46 7.05 9.56 11.28
N GLY A 47 6.67 8.30 11.57
CA GLY A 47 7.24 7.15 10.86
C GLY A 47 8.74 7.03 11.10
N LYS A 48 9.44 6.40 10.19
CA LYS A 48 10.90 6.32 10.22
C LYS A 48 11.55 7.69 10.00
N VAL A 49 12.70 7.87 10.64
CA VAL A 49 13.52 9.08 10.49
C VAL A 49 14.83 8.65 9.83
N SER A 50 15.15 9.26 8.68
CA SER A 50 16.45 9.06 8.06
C SER A 50 17.53 9.69 8.96
N GLY A 51 18.46 8.86 9.42
CA GLY A 51 19.58 9.33 10.25
C GLY A 51 20.50 10.33 9.53
N HIS A 52 20.64 10.16 8.22
CA HIS A 52 21.52 10.97 7.38
C HIS A 52 20.89 12.32 6.99
N PHE A 53 19.64 12.31 6.55
CA PHE A 53 18.96 13.50 6.01
C PHE A 53 18.04 14.21 6.99
N LYS A 54 17.87 13.69 8.22
CA LYS A 54 16.86 14.18 9.19
C LYS A 54 15.45 14.32 8.60
N TYR A 55 15.15 13.51 7.59
CA TYR A 55 13.89 13.50 6.87
C TYR A 55 12.97 12.45 7.47
N THR A 56 11.72 12.79 7.69
CA THR A 56 10.75 11.88 8.30
C THR A 56 9.90 11.20 7.22
N GLU A 57 9.50 9.96 7.48
CA GLU A 57 8.66 9.20 6.58
C GLU A 57 7.34 9.93 6.27
N LYS A 58 6.72 10.57 7.27
CA LYS A 58 5.47 11.32 7.09
C LYS A 58 5.57 12.44 6.05
N VAL A 59 6.74 13.07 5.93
CA VAL A 59 6.98 14.12 4.92
C VAL A 59 7.22 13.48 3.56
N ALA A 60 8.00 12.41 3.50
CA ALA A 60 8.27 11.67 2.26
C ALA A 60 6.99 11.13 1.63
N THR A 61 6.12 10.51 2.44
CA THR A 61 4.86 9.94 1.95
C THR A 61 3.92 11.00 1.42
N LEU A 62 3.83 12.17 2.08
CA LEU A 62 2.99 13.27 1.64
C LEU A 62 3.49 13.89 0.32
N ASP A 63 4.80 14.12 0.19
CA ASP A 63 5.41 14.63 -1.04
C ASP A 63 5.20 13.65 -2.21
N THR A 64 5.43 12.36 -1.97
CA THR A 64 5.21 11.33 -2.99
C THR A 64 3.74 11.26 -3.42
N ALA A 65 2.81 11.31 -2.47
CA ALA A 65 1.39 11.33 -2.77
C ALA A 65 1.00 12.53 -3.65
N ALA A 66 1.48 13.73 -3.32
CA ALA A 66 1.18 14.94 -4.10
C ALA A 66 1.70 14.84 -5.55
N ARG A 67 2.92 14.30 -5.75
CA ARG A 67 3.46 14.06 -7.10
C ARG A 67 2.68 12.99 -7.86
N LEU A 68 2.29 11.91 -7.18
CA LEU A 68 1.50 10.83 -7.76
C LEU A 68 0.10 11.33 -8.17
N LYS A 69 -0.56 12.17 -7.34
CA LYS A 69 -1.83 12.81 -7.68
C LYS A 69 -1.75 13.50 -9.04
N ILE A 70 -0.77 14.37 -9.25
CA ILE A 70 -0.62 15.11 -10.52
C ILE A 70 -0.51 14.16 -11.72
N LEU A 71 0.21 13.06 -11.56
CA LEU A 71 0.39 12.09 -12.65
C LEU A 71 -0.89 11.30 -12.93
N LEU A 72 -1.62 10.89 -11.89
CA LEU A 72 -2.86 10.14 -12.03
C LEU A 72 -3.99 10.99 -12.59
N GLU A 73 -4.12 12.25 -12.16
CA GLU A 73 -5.13 13.18 -12.68
C GLU A 73 -4.91 13.50 -14.16
N LYS A 74 -3.67 13.57 -14.61
CA LYS A 74 -3.34 13.67 -16.05
C LYS A 74 -3.80 12.44 -16.86
N GLN A 75 -3.99 11.31 -16.20
CA GLN A 75 -4.53 10.09 -16.82
C GLN A 75 -6.06 9.98 -16.68
N GLY A 76 -6.71 10.99 -16.11
CA GLY A 76 -8.17 11.06 -15.99
C GLY A 76 -8.74 10.42 -14.72
N PHE A 77 -7.89 10.04 -13.74
CA PHE A 77 -8.37 9.57 -12.45
C PHE A 77 -8.76 10.74 -11.54
N GLU A 78 -9.80 10.55 -10.76
CA GLU A 78 -10.10 11.41 -9.61
C GLU A 78 -9.25 10.93 -8.42
N VAL A 79 -8.43 11.83 -7.86
CA VAL A 79 -7.51 11.46 -6.77
C VAL A 79 -7.83 12.26 -5.52
N VAL A 80 -8.11 11.53 -4.44
CA VAL A 80 -8.35 12.06 -3.10
C VAL A 80 -7.30 11.52 -2.12
N PHE A 81 -7.08 12.22 -1.01
CA PHE A 81 -6.10 11.82 0.00
C PHE A 81 -6.77 11.55 1.34
N THR A 82 -6.17 10.68 2.15
CA THR A 82 -6.55 10.56 3.57
C THR A 82 -6.12 11.79 4.37
N ARG A 83 -4.99 12.40 4.05
CA ARG A 83 -4.51 13.67 4.62
C ARG A 83 -3.78 14.49 3.56
N THR A 84 -3.93 15.79 3.62
CA THR A 84 -3.24 16.78 2.78
C THR A 84 -2.26 17.64 3.58
N LYS A 85 -2.23 17.45 4.91
CA LYS A 85 -1.39 18.20 5.86
C LYS A 85 -0.66 17.24 6.79
N ASP A 86 0.24 17.77 7.60
CA ASP A 86 0.93 17.03 8.66
C ASP A 86 0.00 16.83 9.88
N VAL A 87 -1.00 15.98 9.73
CA VAL A 87 -1.95 15.60 10.78
C VAL A 87 -1.92 14.11 11.02
N PHE A 88 -2.15 13.70 12.26
CA PHE A 88 -2.29 12.30 12.63
C PHE A 88 -3.71 11.81 12.30
N LEU A 89 -3.81 10.65 11.67
CA LEU A 89 -5.05 9.91 11.48
C LEU A 89 -4.89 8.49 11.99
N ASP A 90 -5.89 8.01 12.70
CA ASP A 90 -5.94 6.61 13.12
C ASP A 90 -6.09 5.67 11.91
N LEU A 91 -5.59 4.43 12.05
CA LEU A 91 -5.62 3.46 10.94
C LEU A 91 -7.04 3.11 10.51
N ASP A 92 -7.98 3.07 11.47
CA ASP A 92 -9.38 2.76 11.17
C ASP A 92 -10.06 3.92 10.45
N ASP A 93 -9.74 5.18 10.78
CA ASP A 93 -10.23 6.36 10.06
C ASP A 93 -9.74 6.35 8.60
N ARG A 94 -8.48 6.01 8.35
CA ARG A 94 -7.92 5.88 6.98
C ARG A 94 -8.69 4.86 6.15
N ALA A 95 -8.95 3.69 6.74
CA ALA A 95 -9.71 2.64 6.07
C ALA A 95 -11.18 3.04 5.83
N ALA A 96 -11.81 3.73 6.80
CA ALA A 96 -13.18 4.21 6.71
C ALA A 96 -13.37 5.23 5.58
N MET A 97 -12.37 6.08 5.33
CA MET A 97 -12.40 7.06 4.23
C MET A 97 -12.54 6.39 2.86
N ALA A 98 -11.99 5.19 2.65
CA ALA A 98 -12.14 4.48 1.38
C ALA A 98 -13.62 4.20 1.07
N THR A 99 -14.40 3.86 2.09
CA THR A 99 -15.85 3.60 1.95
C THR A 99 -16.65 4.89 1.85
N SER A 100 -16.42 5.86 2.75
CA SER A 100 -17.18 7.12 2.80
C SER A 100 -16.98 7.95 1.54
N LEU A 101 -15.79 7.95 0.97
CA LEU A 101 -15.45 8.64 -0.28
C LEU A 101 -15.75 7.80 -1.53
N LYS A 102 -16.27 6.58 -1.37
CA LYS A 102 -16.57 5.67 -2.49
C LYS A 102 -15.37 5.49 -3.43
N ALA A 103 -14.19 5.26 -2.85
CA ALA A 103 -12.99 5.02 -3.63
C ALA A 103 -13.06 3.63 -4.29
N ASP A 104 -12.67 3.57 -5.57
CA ASP A 104 -12.55 2.31 -6.31
C ASP A 104 -11.23 1.62 -5.97
N LEU A 105 -10.22 2.41 -5.59
CA LEU A 105 -8.89 1.92 -5.24
C LEU A 105 -8.32 2.71 -4.05
N PHE A 106 -7.75 1.99 -3.09
CA PHE A 106 -7.00 2.55 -1.97
C PHE A 106 -5.52 2.21 -2.10
N ILE A 107 -4.65 3.22 -2.00
CA ILE A 107 -3.19 3.07 -2.07
C ILE A 107 -2.57 3.73 -0.86
N SER A 108 -1.90 2.98 0.01
CA SER A 108 -1.13 3.52 1.13
C SER A 108 0.37 3.54 0.79
N LEU A 109 1.01 4.67 1.06
CA LEU A 109 2.42 4.93 0.76
C LEU A 109 3.24 4.92 2.05
N HIS A 110 4.36 4.18 2.04
CA HIS A 110 5.28 4.06 3.16
C HIS A 110 6.73 3.99 2.68
N TYR A 111 7.64 4.40 3.56
CA TYR A 111 9.09 4.24 3.41
C TYR A 111 9.63 3.53 4.66
N ASN A 112 9.61 2.20 4.62
CA ASN A 112 10.07 1.41 5.75
C ASN A 112 11.61 1.39 5.83
N ALA A 113 12.11 1.11 7.01
CA ALA A 113 13.51 0.82 7.22
C ALA A 113 13.66 -0.53 7.90
N GLY A 114 14.80 -1.16 7.74
CA GLY A 114 15.20 -2.33 8.50
C GLY A 114 15.23 -2.06 10.01
N PRO A 115 15.51 -3.09 10.83
CA PRO A 115 15.79 -2.90 12.25
C PRO A 115 16.88 -1.86 12.47
N THR A 116 16.91 -1.22 13.65
CA THR A 116 17.91 -0.22 13.99
C THR A 116 19.32 -0.79 13.77
N GLY A 117 20.12 -0.12 12.95
CA GLY A 117 21.47 -0.54 12.58
C GLY A 117 21.57 -1.44 11.34
N ASP A 118 20.45 -1.88 10.77
CA ASP A 118 20.45 -2.60 9.50
C ASP A 118 20.43 -1.59 8.33
N THR A 119 21.59 -1.47 7.68
CA THR A 119 21.76 -0.62 6.47
C THR A 119 21.61 -1.43 5.17
N THR A 120 21.29 -2.72 5.26
CA THR A 120 21.18 -3.61 4.10
C THR A 120 19.75 -3.75 3.58
N ALA A 121 18.76 -3.26 4.34
CA ALA A 121 17.37 -3.32 3.93
C ALA A 121 17.08 -2.22 2.89
N ASP A 122 17.18 -2.59 1.62
CA ASP A 122 16.89 -1.73 0.47
C ASP A 122 15.91 -2.44 -0.48
N GLY A 123 15.27 -1.67 -1.37
CA GLY A 123 14.42 -2.19 -2.42
C GLY A 123 12.93 -1.86 -2.25
N ILE A 124 12.13 -2.45 -3.14
CA ILE A 124 10.69 -2.18 -3.26
C ILE A 124 9.88 -3.40 -2.86
N GLU A 125 8.87 -3.18 -2.03
CA GLU A 125 7.86 -4.17 -1.67
C GLU A 125 6.46 -3.61 -1.95
N THR A 126 5.60 -4.43 -2.53
CA THR A 126 4.18 -4.11 -2.65
C THR A 126 3.38 -5.09 -1.80
N TYR A 127 2.51 -4.55 -0.94
CA TYR A 127 1.67 -5.37 -0.08
C TYR A 127 0.23 -5.38 -0.56
N CYS A 128 -0.40 -6.53 -0.51
CA CYS A 128 -1.85 -6.68 -0.57
C CYS A 128 -2.37 -7.48 0.62
N LEU A 129 -3.69 -7.48 0.80
CA LEU A 129 -4.31 -8.21 1.89
C LEU A 129 -4.03 -9.71 1.80
N THR A 130 -3.73 -10.33 2.94
CA THR A 130 -3.56 -11.78 3.01
C THR A 130 -4.92 -12.47 2.82
N PRO A 131 -5.06 -13.39 1.87
CA PRO A 131 -6.28 -14.17 1.71
C PRO A 131 -6.67 -14.95 2.96
N ALA A 132 -7.98 -15.22 3.12
CA ALA A 132 -8.48 -16.02 4.21
C ALA A 132 -7.78 -17.39 4.27
N GLY A 133 -7.43 -17.82 5.48
CA GLY A 133 -6.76 -19.10 5.74
C GLY A 133 -5.30 -19.16 5.25
N GLN A 134 -4.69 -18.07 4.76
CA GLN A 134 -3.26 -18.01 4.46
C GLN A 134 -2.48 -17.27 5.56
N ARG A 135 -1.19 -17.55 5.63
CA ARG A 135 -0.27 -16.79 6.50
C ARG A 135 0.17 -15.51 5.80
N SER A 136 0.28 -14.43 6.57
CA SER A 136 0.94 -13.21 6.12
C SER A 136 2.44 -13.47 5.90
N THR A 137 3.04 -12.82 4.92
CA THR A 137 4.48 -12.95 4.63
C THR A 137 5.34 -12.40 5.77
N ASN A 138 4.81 -11.46 6.56
CA ASN A 138 5.45 -10.86 7.71
C ASN A 138 5.07 -11.50 9.06
N ALA A 139 4.33 -12.61 9.06
CA ALA A 139 3.83 -13.24 10.29
C ALA A 139 4.90 -13.96 11.13
N GLY A 140 6.13 -14.11 10.62
CA GLY A 140 7.18 -14.85 11.30
C GLY A 140 6.74 -16.28 11.61
N LYS A 141 6.89 -16.72 12.89
CA LYS A 141 6.46 -18.05 13.37
C LYS A 141 4.98 -18.09 13.79
N ALA A 142 4.27 -16.98 13.78
CA ALA A 142 2.86 -16.92 14.20
C ALA A 142 1.99 -17.86 13.36
N LYS A 143 1.02 -18.52 14.02
CA LYS A 143 0.03 -19.35 13.32
C LYS A 143 -0.85 -18.44 12.46
N SER A 144 -1.30 -18.98 11.33
CA SER A 144 -2.24 -18.27 10.46
C SER A 144 -3.55 -17.98 11.18
N THR A 145 -4.07 -16.77 11.02
CA THR A 145 -5.48 -16.50 11.31
C THR A 145 -6.32 -17.02 10.16
N THR A 146 -7.45 -17.60 10.46
CA THR A 146 -8.28 -18.30 9.48
C THR A 146 -9.46 -17.47 8.97
N GLY A 147 -9.75 -16.35 9.61
CA GLY A 147 -10.89 -15.48 9.28
C GLY A 147 -10.75 -14.81 7.90
N ALA A 148 -11.90 -14.59 7.26
CA ALA A 148 -12.00 -13.72 6.10
C ALA A 148 -12.17 -12.26 6.59
N GLU A 149 -11.49 -11.36 5.93
CA GLU A 149 -11.63 -9.92 6.11
C GLU A 149 -12.51 -9.35 4.97
N PRO A 150 -13.21 -8.24 5.16
CA PRO A 150 -14.04 -7.64 4.10
C PRO A 150 -13.30 -7.41 2.78
N GLY A 151 -12.04 -7.02 2.83
CA GLY A 151 -11.19 -6.80 1.66
C GLY A 151 -10.86 -8.07 0.87
N ASN A 152 -11.06 -9.27 1.42
CA ASN A 152 -10.76 -10.52 0.72
C ASN A 152 -11.67 -10.79 -0.49
N ARG A 153 -12.78 -10.07 -0.63
CA ARG A 153 -13.61 -10.13 -1.83
C ARG A 153 -12.86 -9.68 -3.09
N PHE A 154 -11.80 -8.89 -2.92
CA PHE A 154 -10.97 -8.36 -4.00
C PHE A 154 -9.60 -9.04 -4.13
N ASP A 155 -9.37 -10.18 -3.49
CA ASP A 155 -8.07 -10.86 -3.48
C ASP A 155 -7.43 -10.99 -4.87
N THR A 156 -8.25 -11.32 -5.88
CA THR A 156 -7.79 -11.49 -7.27
C THR A 156 -7.29 -10.18 -7.87
N ALA A 157 -8.08 -9.12 -7.77
CA ALA A 157 -7.75 -7.80 -8.29
C ALA A 157 -6.55 -7.20 -7.52
N ASN A 158 -6.53 -7.33 -6.20
CA ASN A 158 -5.44 -6.85 -5.35
C ASN A 158 -4.10 -7.52 -5.71
N MET A 159 -4.09 -8.83 -5.94
CA MET A 159 -2.88 -9.56 -6.31
C MET A 159 -2.38 -9.13 -7.70
N ALA A 160 -3.26 -9.05 -8.69
CA ALA A 160 -2.89 -8.65 -10.04
C ALA A 160 -2.34 -7.22 -10.08
N LEU A 161 -2.99 -6.30 -9.36
CA LEU A 161 -2.55 -4.91 -9.27
C LEU A 161 -1.21 -4.78 -8.54
N ALA A 162 -1.07 -5.44 -7.37
CA ALA A 162 0.17 -5.42 -6.61
C ALA A 162 1.35 -5.94 -7.41
N TRP A 163 1.16 -7.03 -8.15
CA TRP A 163 2.19 -7.58 -9.03
C TRP A 163 2.53 -6.62 -10.18
N GLY A 164 1.52 -6.02 -10.81
CA GLY A 164 1.71 -5.05 -11.89
C GLY A 164 2.49 -3.82 -11.45
N ILE A 165 2.19 -3.29 -10.25
CA ILE A 165 2.89 -2.15 -9.66
C ILE A 165 4.32 -2.54 -9.28
N GLN A 166 4.50 -3.63 -8.53
CA GLN A 166 5.82 -4.11 -8.12
C GLN A 166 6.77 -4.20 -9.31
N ARG A 167 6.35 -4.91 -10.35
CA ARG A 167 7.17 -5.11 -11.56
C ARG A 167 7.54 -3.80 -12.25
N ARG A 168 6.61 -2.84 -12.31
CA ARG A 168 6.87 -1.55 -12.95
C ARG A 168 7.79 -0.67 -12.12
N LEU A 169 7.60 -0.63 -10.82
CA LEU A 169 8.46 0.13 -9.91
C LEU A 169 9.90 -0.40 -9.95
N VAL A 170 10.11 -1.70 -9.81
CA VAL A 170 11.44 -2.32 -9.91
C VAL A 170 12.08 -1.99 -11.26
N LYS A 171 11.35 -2.17 -12.37
CA LYS A 171 11.87 -1.88 -13.71
C LYS A 171 12.24 -0.40 -13.90
N SER A 172 11.46 0.52 -13.35
CA SER A 172 11.66 1.96 -13.56
C SER A 172 12.72 2.57 -12.65
N THR A 173 12.91 2.01 -11.46
CA THR A 173 13.86 2.53 -10.47
C THR A 173 15.20 1.81 -10.48
N GLY A 174 15.23 0.56 -10.94
CA GLY A 174 16.40 -0.32 -10.80
C GLY A 174 16.67 -0.79 -9.38
N ALA A 175 15.76 -0.52 -8.44
CA ALA A 175 15.87 -0.93 -7.04
C ALA A 175 15.67 -2.44 -6.89
N ASP A 176 16.15 -3.00 -5.78
CA ASP A 176 16.01 -4.42 -5.47
C ASP A 176 14.54 -4.85 -5.39
N ASP A 177 14.24 -5.98 -6.01
CA ASP A 177 12.89 -6.56 -6.00
C ASP A 177 12.67 -7.39 -4.74
N ARG A 178 11.98 -6.82 -3.76
CA ARG A 178 11.59 -7.53 -2.53
C ARG A 178 10.24 -8.27 -2.67
N GLY A 179 9.60 -8.12 -3.83
CA GLY A 179 8.43 -8.87 -4.25
C GLY A 179 7.10 -8.36 -3.74
N VAL A 180 6.04 -9.00 -4.24
CA VAL A 180 4.69 -8.83 -3.70
C VAL A 180 4.56 -9.62 -2.40
N ARG A 181 4.11 -8.95 -1.37
CA ARG A 181 3.91 -9.49 -0.02
C ARG A 181 2.46 -9.42 0.39
N ARG A 182 2.09 -10.21 1.36
CA ARG A 182 0.72 -10.28 1.88
C ARG A 182 0.74 -10.05 3.38
N ALA A 183 -0.06 -9.08 3.82
CA ALA A 183 -0.15 -8.74 5.23
C ALA A 183 -1.59 -8.37 5.61
N ARG A 184 -1.91 -8.48 6.91
CA ARG A 184 -3.17 -8.03 7.49
C ARG A 184 -2.96 -6.70 8.20
N PHE A 185 -2.49 -5.72 7.47
CA PHE A 185 -2.42 -4.35 7.99
C PHE A 185 -3.84 -3.83 8.25
N ALA A 186 -4.00 -3.03 9.30
CA ALA A 186 -5.31 -2.51 9.69
C ALA A 186 -6.01 -1.81 8.51
N VAL A 187 -5.32 -0.93 7.82
CA VAL A 187 -5.84 -0.21 6.64
C VAL A 187 -6.28 -1.10 5.47
N LEU A 188 -5.80 -2.35 5.39
CA LEU A 188 -6.19 -3.31 4.36
C LEU A 188 -7.32 -4.25 4.80
N ARG A 189 -7.45 -4.52 6.12
CA ARG A 189 -8.46 -5.43 6.66
C ARG A 189 -9.84 -4.80 6.66
N THR A 190 -9.87 -3.58 7.17
CA THR A 190 -11.10 -2.88 7.47
C THR A 190 -11.47 -1.98 6.31
N LEU A 191 -12.12 -2.53 5.29
CA LEU A 191 -13.03 -1.70 4.51
C LEU A 191 -14.23 -1.49 5.45
N ALA A 192 -14.13 -0.48 6.31
CA ALA A 192 -15.08 -0.29 7.37
C ALA A 192 -16.48 -0.10 6.82
N THR A 193 -17.39 -0.93 7.30
CA THR A 193 -18.81 -0.74 7.06
C THR A 193 -19.39 0.43 7.85
N THR A 194 -18.61 0.95 8.81
CA THR A 194 -18.99 2.14 9.59
C THR A 194 -17.73 2.90 9.95
N ALA A 195 -17.57 4.09 9.37
CA ALA A 195 -16.72 5.09 9.98
C ALA A 195 -17.16 5.26 11.46
N SER A 196 -16.25 5.58 12.35
CA SER A 196 -16.49 5.85 13.77
C SER A 196 -17.39 7.09 13.96
N GLY A 197 -18.60 7.10 13.36
CA GLY A 197 -19.57 8.17 13.41
C GLY A 197 -19.14 9.47 12.70
N LYS A 198 -18.07 9.46 11.97
CA LYS A 198 -17.62 10.63 11.17
C LYS A 198 -18.15 10.52 9.76
N ASP A 199 -18.88 11.54 9.32
CA ASP A 199 -19.29 11.71 7.94
C ASP A 199 -18.13 12.26 7.09
N LYS A 200 -18.28 12.18 5.74
CA LYS A 200 -17.30 12.75 4.79
C LYS A 200 -16.98 14.23 5.07
N ASP A 201 -17.93 14.97 5.63
CA ASP A 201 -17.81 16.39 5.95
C ASP A 201 -16.95 16.63 7.20
N ASP A 202 -16.69 15.60 8.01
CA ASP A 202 -15.77 15.64 9.15
C ASP A 202 -14.29 15.62 8.71
N PHE A 203 -14.02 15.22 7.46
CA PHE A 203 -12.69 15.21 6.90
C PHE A 203 -12.42 16.51 6.15
N GLN A 204 -11.59 17.37 6.73
CA GLN A 204 -11.20 18.62 6.08
C GLN A 204 -10.23 18.34 4.93
N PHE A 205 -10.74 18.39 3.71
CA PHE A 205 -9.93 18.30 2.50
C PHE A 205 -9.44 19.69 2.11
N SER A 206 -8.13 19.89 2.11
CA SER A 206 -7.51 21.05 1.46
C SER A 206 -6.58 20.55 0.37
N GLU A 207 -6.59 21.20 -0.78
CA GLU A 207 -5.64 20.88 -1.84
C GLU A 207 -4.20 21.04 -1.35
N PRO A 208 -3.28 20.14 -1.73
CA PRO A 208 -1.86 20.32 -1.44
C PRO A 208 -1.36 21.55 -2.19
N THR A 209 -0.74 22.48 -1.46
CA THR A 209 -0.11 23.68 -2.03
C THR A 209 1.37 23.40 -2.28
N GLU A 210 2.01 24.17 -3.18
CA GLU A 210 3.48 24.06 -3.42
C GLU A 210 4.29 24.25 -2.14
N GLU A 211 3.80 25.04 -1.20
CA GLU A 211 4.42 25.29 0.10
C GLU A 211 4.51 24.04 0.97
N ASN A 212 3.59 23.06 0.77
CA ASN A 212 3.56 21.79 1.51
C ASN A 212 4.43 20.70 0.88
N LEU A 213 5.03 20.96 -0.28
CA LEU A 213 5.94 20.03 -0.94
C LEU A 213 7.37 20.21 -0.44
N ALA A 214 8.03 19.10 -0.12
CA ALA A 214 9.45 19.14 0.21
C ALA A 214 10.29 19.65 -0.97
N PRO A 215 11.38 20.38 -0.74
CA PRO A 215 12.30 20.79 -1.79
C PRO A 215 12.74 19.60 -2.65
N ARG A 216 12.80 19.78 -3.96
CA ARG A 216 13.11 18.68 -4.92
C ARG A 216 14.44 17.98 -4.64
N ASN A 217 15.37 18.67 -3.95
CA ASN A 217 16.69 18.14 -3.61
C ASN A 217 16.69 17.34 -2.28
N ALA A 218 15.56 17.24 -1.60
CA ALA A 218 15.40 16.53 -0.32
C ALA A 218 14.71 15.18 -0.46
N ALA A 219 14.40 14.74 -1.67
CA ALA A 219 13.84 13.40 -1.89
C ALA A 219 14.88 12.36 -1.47
N PRO A 220 14.51 11.38 -0.61
CA PRO A 220 15.41 10.30 -0.26
C PRO A 220 15.89 9.59 -1.53
N THR A 221 17.19 9.40 -1.62
CA THR A 221 17.77 8.53 -2.64
C THR A 221 17.41 7.08 -2.29
N ALA A 222 17.33 6.20 -3.28
CA ALA A 222 16.91 4.81 -3.13
C ALA A 222 17.74 3.97 -2.14
N THR A 223 18.79 4.55 -1.58
CA THR A 223 19.73 3.89 -0.66
C THR A 223 19.28 3.89 0.80
N ASP A 224 18.21 4.59 1.17
CA ASP A 224 17.86 4.83 2.59
C ASP A 224 16.68 4.02 3.13
N GLY A 225 16.16 3.06 2.41
CA GLY A 225 15.12 2.17 2.94
C GLY A 225 14.13 1.66 1.91
N ALA A 226 13.46 0.57 2.24
CA ALA A 226 12.47 -0.06 1.41
C ALA A 226 11.20 0.80 1.29
N SER A 227 10.73 0.98 0.08
CA SER A 227 9.44 1.62 -0.19
C SER A 227 8.33 0.57 -0.18
N TYR A 228 7.22 0.88 0.45
CA TYR A 228 6.05 0.01 0.48
C TYR A 228 4.88 0.68 -0.22
N LEU A 229 4.15 -0.12 -0.98
CA LEU A 229 2.87 0.28 -1.51
C LEU A 229 1.84 -0.74 -1.02
N ALA A 230 0.93 -0.32 -0.16
CA ALA A 230 -0.18 -1.16 0.26
C ALA A 230 -1.39 -0.84 -0.60
N ILE A 231 -2.03 -1.87 -1.16
CA ILE A 231 -3.15 -1.70 -2.08
C ILE A 231 -4.33 -2.49 -1.58
N SER A 232 -5.49 -1.82 -1.49
CA SER A 232 -6.80 -2.41 -1.28
C SER A 232 -7.81 -1.74 -2.20
N THR A 233 -8.71 -2.49 -2.78
CA THR A 233 -9.88 -2.00 -3.53
C THR A 233 -11.16 -2.28 -2.78
#